data_3bf22cdddd27b2697d33b167334301ed
#
_entry.id   3bf22cdddd27b2697d33b167334301ed
#
_cell.length_a   1.000
_cell.length_b   1.000
_cell.length_c   1.000
_cell.angle_alpha   90.00
_cell.angle_beta   90.00
_cell.angle_gamma   90.00
#
_symmetry.space_group_name_H-M   'P 1'
#
loop_
_entity.id
_entity.type
_entity.pdbx_description
1 polymer ?
#
loop_
_entity_poly.entity_id
_entity_poly.type
_entity_poly.pdbx_seq_one_letter_code
_entity_poly.pdbx_strand_id
1 'polypeptide(L)'
;MKKKLVSVLLVAAMGASVLAGCGSRSVKEDGGEKKSESSGNNVLEFYHGYYQDESEWAAAQVMRDIYDEFAQEHADGDVTFKPIAVENRDDIVSAQVAGGSFPDMVDVGGGGVPQAAISQDLVYDLKPYIDENNLQDAVGLNYTQHDQDGHIYAVHDQIESRGLWYNSSIFEKAGISTDAFTDWNTFGDAMTKIADLGDDTYGYIAGQGSSYIVNAIMASTDAGKKMVESELTEDTVNSDEFANAFKTAAKLDQANGSEHTTDDNGNLMAEFNTNGNVGVLFNGVWNASGIDASLVDSIEPALFPGNVAIASAGGGLAVANNMSEEKTELALEFIKYMTSKEVQEKIFTEVQANPCNTTVDLNALAETSGDTATQKLAEACAQVNSADKIVVD
;
A
#
# COMPACT_ATOMS: atom_id res chain seq x y z
N MET A 1 55.54 -5.50 6.68
CA MET A 1 55.33 -4.14 7.26
C MET A 1 55.19 -3.03 6.20
N LYS A 2 54.91 -3.32 4.93
CA LYS A 2 54.76 -2.30 3.86
C LYS A 2 53.33 -2.11 3.34
N LYS A 3 52.34 -2.83 3.89
CA LYS A 3 50.91 -2.74 3.47
C LYS A 3 50.00 -1.91 4.40
N LYS A 4 50.51 -1.43 5.55
CA LYS A 4 49.74 -0.61 6.48
C LYS A 4 49.97 0.90 6.36
N LEU A 5 50.92 1.32 5.52
CA LEU A 5 51.23 2.76 5.32
C LEU A 5 50.46 3.39 4.14
N VAL A 6 49.84 2.60 3.27
CA VAL A 6 49.09 3.08 2.10
C VAL A 6 47.65 3.45 2.47
N SER A 7 47.09 2.82 3.49
CA SER A 7 45.67 3.08 3.91
C SER A 7 45.49 4.36 4.72
N VAL A 8 46.57 4.89 5.34
CA VAL A 8 46.51 6.13 6.16
C VAL A 8 46.64 7.38 5.29
N LEU A 9 47.28 7.27 4.12
CA LEU A 9 47.44 8.39 3.18
C LEU A 9 46.21 8.67 2.31
N LEU A 10 45.27 7.67 2.12
CA LEU A 10 44.04 7.89 1.38
C LEU A 10 42.95 8.61 2.20
N VAL A 11 42.96 8.48 3.52
CA VAL A 11 41.97 9.13 4.40
C VAL A 11 42.34 10.62 4.60
N ALA A 12 43.61 10.99 4.48
CA ALA A 12 44.04 12.41 4.61
C ALA A 12 43.79 13.23 3.32
N ALA A 13 43.57 12.61 2.17
CA ALA A 13 43.34 13.32 0.90
C ALA A 13 41.86 13.68 0.65
N MET A 14 40.90 13.06 1.36
CA MET A 14 39.47 13.36 1.24
C MET A 14 38.97 14.45 2.23
N GLY A 15 39.82 14.88 3.20
CA GLY A 15 39.50 15.92 4.17
C GLY A 15 39.83 17.35 3.74
N ALA A 16 40.46 17.55 2.57
CA ALA A 16 40.99 18.87 2.18
C ALA A 16 40.24 19.58 1.04
N SER A 17 39.14 19.01 0.54
CA SER A 17 38.39 19.58 -0.61
C SER A 17 37.09 20.31 -0.24
N VAL A 18 36.79 20.52 1.04
CA VAL A 18 35.51 21.16 1.47
C VAL A 18 35.70 22.59 2.03
N LEU A 19 36.91 23.14 2.00
CA LEU A 19 37.23 24.46 2.61
C LEU A 19 37.72 25.54 1.62
N ALA A 20 37.29 25.52 0.37
CA ALA A 20 37.64 26.58 -0.58
C ALA A 20 36.40 27.13 -1.29
N GLY A 21 35.61 27.94 -0.60
CA GLY A 21 34.42 28.57 -1.19
C GLY A 21 33.69 29.58 -0.33
N CYS A 22 34.41 30.42 0.44
CA CYS A 22 33.85 31.65 1.03
C CYS A 22 34.76 32.80 0.77
N GLY A 23 34.53 33.51 -0.34
CA GLY A 23 35.10 34.81 -0.64
C GLY A 23 34.27 35.92 0.02
N SER A 24 34.75 36.47 1.08
CA SER A 24 34.19 37.65 1.77
C SER A 24 34.19 38.88 0.89
N ARG A 25 33.01 39.51 0.73
CA ARG A 25 32.91 40.92 0.32
C ARG A 25 32.15 41.68 1.39
N SER A 26 32.86 42.52 2.11
CA SER A 26 32.30 43.45 3.09
C SER A 26 31.43 44.51 2.41
N VAL A 27 30.17 44.65 2.84
CA VAL A 27 29.37 45.86 2.62
C VAL A 27 28.65 46.19 3.93
N LYS A 28 28.65 47.48 4.22
CA LYS A 28 28.26 48.20 5.43
C LYS A 28 26.86 47.90 5.92
N GLU A 29 26.72 47.90 7.25
CA GLU A 29 25.45 48.02 7.98
C GLU A 29 24.67 49.25 7.53
N ASP A 30 23.40 49.03 7.19
CA ASP A 30 22.32 49.98 7.36
C ASP A 30 21.10 49.24 7.87
N GLY A 31 20.55 49.70 9.00
CA GLY A 31 19.50 49.00 9.73
C GLY A 31 18.15 49.08 9.03
N GLY A 32 17.56 47.94 8.79
CA GLY A 32 16.20 47.75 8.38
C GLY A 32 15.87 46.26 8.46
N GLU A 33 14.99 45.87 9.36
CA GLU A 33 14.39 44.54 9.38
C GLU A 33 13.73 44.27 8.01
N LYS A 34 14.45 43.60 7.13
CA LYS A 34 13.84 42.91 6.00
C LYS A 34 13.53 41.50 6.45
N LYS A 35 12.24 41.24 6.67
CA LYS A 35 11.71 39.88 6.51
C LYS A 35 12.35 39.31 5.25
N SER A 36 13.03 38.21 5.37
CA SER A 36 13.48 37.39 4.27
C SER A 36 12.22 36.97 3.50
N GLU A 37 11.88 37.71 2.45
CA GLU A 37 11.01 37.16 1.40
C GLU A 37 11.80 36.02 0.77
N SER A 38 11.47 34.80 1.16
CA SER A 38 11.70 33.60 0.39
C SER A 38 11.09 33.92 -1.00
N SER A 39 11.92 34.02 -2.04
CA SER A 39 11.47 34.03 -3.41
C SER A 39 10.78 32.68 -3.66
N GLY A 40 9.47 32.61 -3.34
CA GLY A 40 8.69 31.41 -3.35
C GLY A 40 8.66 30.86 -4.77
N ASN A 41 9.14 29.66 -4.91
CA ASN A 41 8.84 28.82 -6.05
C ASN A 41 7.33 28.56 -5.96
N ASN A 42 6.53 29.18 -6.82
CA ASN A 42 5.07 29.03 -6.87
C ASN A 42 4.67 27.67 -7.47
N VAL A 43 5.40 26.63 -7.10
CA VAL A 43 5.19 25.25 -7.53
C VAL A 43 5.02 24.38 -6.30
N LEU A 44 3.90 23.66 -6.22
CA LEU A 44 3.69 22.58 -5.27
C LEU A 44 4.25 21.29 -5.89
N GLU A 45 5.33 20.77 -5.35
CA GLU A 45 5.94 19.52 -5.81
C GLU A 45 5.32 18.32 -5.07
N PHE A 46 4.81 17.35 -5.84
CA PHE A 46 4.23 16.11 -5.33
C PHE A 46 5.08 14.91 -5.73
N TYR A 47 5.71 14.23 -4.77
CA TYR A 47 6.47 13.01 -5.01
C TYR A 47 5.60 11.77 -4.85
N HIS A 48 5.61 10.90 -5.87
CA HIS A 48 4.82 9.67 -5.88
C HIS A 48 5.63 8.47 -6.39
N GLY A 49 5.16 7.25 -6.11
CA GLY A 49 5.84 6.00 -6.42
C GLY A 49 5.51 5.37 -7.79
N TYR A 50 4.67 5.99 -8.62
CA TYR A 50 4.28 5.43 -9.92
C TYR A 50 5.29 5.83 -11.02
N TYR A 51 6.51 5.28 -10.96
CA TYR A 51 7.62 5.60 -11.86
C TYR A 51 7.80 4.58 -12.99
N GLN A 52 7.22 3.38 -12.86
CA GLN A 52 7.36 2.29 -13.83
C GLN A 52 6.74 2.68 -15.19
N ASP A 53 7.30 2.09 -16.25
CA ASP A 53 6.74 2.20 -17.59
C ASP A 53 5.38 1.47 -17.69
N GLU A 54 4.49 1.92 -18.57
CA GLU A 54 3.18 1.29 -18.82
C GLU A 54 3.31 -0.19 -19.17
N SER A 55 4.36 -0.57 -19.89
CA SER A 55 4.61 -1.97 -20.25
C SER A 55 5.00 -2.87 -19.07
N GLU A 56 5.48 -2.26 -17.97
CA GLU A 56 5.82 -2.96 -16.74
C GLU A 56 4.63 -2.96 -15.77
N TRP A 57 3.94 -1.82 -15.69
CA TRP A 57 2.77 -1.66 -14.81
C TRP A 57 1.78 -0.64 -15.37
N ALA A 58 0.76 -1.11 -16.08
CA ALA A 58 -0.24 -0.26 -16.74
C ALA A 58 -0.94 0.70 -15.76
N ALA A 59 -1.24 0.25 -14.54
CA ALA A 59 -1.86 1.08 -13.51
C ALA A 59 -1.01 2.30 -13.12
N ALA A 60 0.33 2.21 -13.22
CA ALA A 60 1.20 3.35 -12.95
C ALA A 60 1.00 4.48 -13.96
N GLN A 61 0.71 4.17 -15.22
CA GLN A 61 0.37 5.19 -16.22
C GLN A 61 -0.97 5.85 -15.91
N VAL A 62 -2.00 5.07 -15.58
CA VAL A 62 -3.32 5.61 -15.22
C VAL A 62 -3.22 6.58 -14.04
N MET A 63 -2.46 6.23 -13.01
CA MET A 63 -2.25 7.13 -11.86
C MET A 63 -1.53 8.42 -12.26
N ARG A 64 -0.50 8.34 -13.12
CA ARG A 64 0.17 9.55 -13.65
C ARG A 64 -0.80 10.42 -14.46
N ASP A 65 -1.64 9.82 -15.28
CA ASP A 65 -2.63 10.56 -16.10
C ASP A 65 -3.64 11.30 -15.21
N ILE A 66 -4.08 10.69 -14.10
CA ILE A 66 -4.93 11.34 -13.08
C ILE A 66 -4.22 12.54 -12.44
N TYR A 67 -2.94 12.41 -12.10
CA TYR A 67 -2.15 13.50 -11.51
C TYR A 67 -1.88 14.63 -12.51
N ASP A 68 -1.63 14.29 -13.77
CA ASP A 68 -1.40 15.24 -14.85
C ASP A 68 -2.71 15.98 -15.24
N GLU A 69 -3.87 15.32 -15.13
CA GLU A 69 -5.18 15.97 -15.31
C GLU A 69 -5.38 17.09 -14.27
N PHE A 70 -5.14 16.80 -12.98
CA PHE A 70 -5.18 17.82 -11.93
C PHE A 70 -4.16 18.95 -12.17
N ALA A 71 -2.92 18.60 -12.57
CA ALA A 71 -1.88 19.60 -12.88
C ALA A 71 -2.26 20.52 -14.05
N GLN A 72 -2.93 19.98 -15.06
CA GLN A 72 -3.41 20.76 -16.22
C GLN A 72 -4.56 21.71 -15.84
N GLU A 73 -5.48 21.27 -14.98
CA GLU A 73 -6.58 22.11 -14.49
C GLU A 73 -6.06 23.32 -13.69
N HIS A 74 -4.91 23.18 -13.03
CA HIS A 74 -4.28 24.21 -12.18
C HIS A 74 -3.08 24.90 -12.82
N ALA A 75 -2.86 24.72 -14.15
CA ALA A 75 -1.68 25.25 -14.84
C ALA A 75 -1.62 26.79 -14.89
N ASP A 76 -2.76 27.46 -14.86
CA ASP A 76 -2.89 28.93 -14.91
C ASP A 76 -3.09 29.56 -13.53
N GLY A 77 -2.96 28.78 -12.44
CA GLY A 77 -3.09 29.24 -11.05
C GLY A 77 -1.87 30.04 -10.57
N ASP A 78 -2.05 30.75 -9.45
CA ASP A 78 -0.95 31.44 -8.77
C ASP A 78 0.11 30.49 -8.24
N VAL A 79 -0.29 29.26 -7.86
CA VAL A 79 0.55 28.11 -7.57
C VAL A 79 0.25 27.01 -8.57
N THR A 80 1.27 26.41 -9.18
CA THR A 80 1.13 25.28 -10.10
C THR A 80 1.43 23.97 -9.38
N PHE A 81 0.71 22.91 -9.75
CA PHE A 81 0.94 21.54 -9.24
C PHE A 81 1.91 20.79 -10.15
N LYS A 82 2.89 20.10 -9.57
CA LYS A 82 3.91 19.37 -10.32
C LYS A 82 4.09 17.96 -9.74
N PRO A 83 3.47 16.93 -10.33
CA PRO A 83 3.73 15.55 -9.96
C PRO A 83 5.13 15.13 -10.40
N ILE A 84 5.82 14.35 -9.55
CA ILE A 84 7.20 13.90 -9.76
C ILE A 84 7.28 12.42 -9.38
N ALA A 85 7.43 11.56 -10.39
CA ALA A 85 7.61 10.13 -10.18
C ALA A 85 9.02 9.83 -9.66
N VAL A 86 9.13 9.12 -8.54
CA VAL A 86 10.41 8.76 -7.91
C VAL A 86 10.40 7.31 -7.43
N GLU A 87 11.51 6.62 -7.64
CA GLU A 87 11.68 5.24 -7.17
C GLU A 87 11.92 5.18 -5.65
N ASN A 88 12.71 6.12 -5.12
CA ASN A 88 13.20 6.10 -3.73
C ASN A 88 12.54 7.19 -2.87
N ARG A 89 11.21 7.30 -2.91
CA ARG A 89 10.47 8.33 -2.16
C ARG A 89 10.73 8.26 -0.64
N ASP A 90 10.82 7.06 -0.07
CA ASP A 90 11.05 6.85 1.37
C ASP A 90 12.43 7.37 1.81
N ASP A 91 13.45 7.21 0.97
CA ASP A 91 14.79 7.78 1.20
C ASP A 91 14.76 9.31 1.15
N ILE A 92 13.98 9.89 0.22
CA ILE A 92 13.79 11.35 0.10
C ILE A 92 13.12 11.88 1.37
N VAL A 93 12.03 11.27 1.81
CA VAL A 93 11.32 11.65 3.03
C VAL A 93 12.25 11.54 4.24
N SER A 94 12.93 10.39 4.39
CA SER A 94 13.85 10.16 5.51
C SER A 94 14.99 11.19 5.55
N ALA A 95 15.57 11.53 4.41
CA ALA A 95 16.65 12.52 4.33
C ALA A 95 16.16 13.94 4.67
N GLN A 96 14.97 14.31 4.19
CA GLN A 96 14.40 15.63 4.50
C GLN A 96 14.01 15.75 5.98
N VAL A 97 13.37 14.73 6.55
CA VAL A 97 12.99 14.69 7.97
C VAL A 97 14.22 14.78 8.87
N ALA A 98 15.32 14.09 8.51
CA ALA A 98 16.59 14.20 9.22
C ALA A 98 17.19 15.61 9.13
N GLY A 99 16.89 16.35 8.05
CA GLY A 99 17.26 17.77 7.86
C GLY A 99 16.29 18.78 8.51
N GLY A 100 15.21 18.33 9.14
CA GLY A 100 14.19 19.20 9.76
C GLY A 100 13.21 19.80 8.73
N SER A 101 12.97 19.13 7.62
CA SER A 101 11.99 19.52 6.58
C SER A 101 11.15 18.34 6.12
N PHE A 102 10.11 18.60 5.34
CA PHE A 102 9.27 17.59 4.71
C PHE A 102 9.02 18.00 3.25
N PRO A 103 8.82 17.07 2.29
CA PRO A 103 8.41 17.43 0.94
C PRO A 103 7.11 18.22 0.95
N ASP A 104 6.92 19.16 0.00
CA ASP A 104 5.66 19.92 -0.10
C ASP A 104 4.46 18.96 -0.02
N MET A 105 4.49 17.91 -0.84
CA MET A 105 3.53 16.81 -0.80
C MET A 105 4.20 15.49 -1.22
N VAL A 106 3.82 14.39 -0.59
CA VAL A 106 4.34 13.06 -0.93
C VAL A 106 3.30 11.97 -0.67
N ASP A 107 3.25 11.00 -1.57
CA ASP A 107 2.62 9.72 -1.30
C ASP A 107 3.59 8.85 -0.48
N VAL A 108 3.38 8.77 0.82
CA VAL A 108 4.20 7.92 1.71
C VAL A 108 3.83 6.45 1.51
N GLY A 109 4.83 5.58 1.52
CA GLY A 109 4.64 4.14 1.36
C GLY A 109 3.95 3.47 2.55
N GLY A 110 3.85 2.14 2.52
CA GLY A 110 3.16 1.35 3.55
C GLY A 110 3.66 1.54 4.98
N GLY A 111 4.85 2.11 5.17
CA GLY A 111 5.35 2.52 6.50
C GLY A 111 4.69 3.78 7.06
N GLY A 112 3.86 4.46 6.29
CA GLY A 112 3.16 5.68 6.70
C GLY A 112 4.08 6.88 6.93
N VAL A 113 3.53 7.91 7.58
CA VAL A 113 4.28 9.13 7.92
C VAL A 113 5.27 8.82 9.04
N PRO A 114 6.59 9.12 8.84
CA PRO A 114 7.57 8.87 9.89
C PRO A 114 7.24 9.61 11.20
N GLN A 115 7.28 8.89 12.32
CA GLN A 115 7.00 9.47 13.64
C GLN A 115 7.91 10.67 13.98
N ALA A 116 9.13 10.70 13.42
CA ALA A 116 10.04 11.82 13.53
C ALA A 116 9.53 13.09 12.83
N ALA A 117 8.78 12.95 11.73
CA ALA A 117 8.17 14.08 11.03
C ALA A 117 7.01 14.66 11.85
N ILE A 118 6.18 13.78 12.43
CA ILE A 118 5.06 14.18 13.30
C ILE A 118 5.58 14.89 14.55
N SER A 119 6.55 14.32 15.26
CA SER A 119 7.11 14.90 16.48
C SER A 119 7.88 16.22 16.28
N GLN A 120 8.32 16.50 15.05
CA GLN A 120 8.94 17.77 14.66
C GLN A 120 7.95 18.78 14.07
N ASP A 121 6.65 18.49 14.06
CA ASP A 121 5.59 19.33 13.48
C ASP A 121 5.85 19.68 11.99
N LEU A 122 6.35 18.71 11.23
CA LEU A 122 6.69 18.91 9.82
C LEU A 122 5.54 18.56 8.88
N VAL A 123 4.53 17.82 9.34
CA VAL A 123 3.41 17.29 8.55
C VAL A 123 2.10 17.92 8.99
N TYR A 124 1.29 18.30 8.02
CA TYR A 124 -0.01 18.93 8.21
C TYR A 124 -1.03 17.95 8.76
N ASP A 125 -1.84 18.38 9.75
CA ASP A 125 -2.99 17.62 10.25
C ASP A 125 -4.18 17.79 9.32
N LEU A 126 -4.53 16.73 8.61
CA LEU A 126 -5.63 16.70 7.65
C LEU A 126 -7.02 16.58 8.30
N LYS A 127 -7.09 16.14 9.56
CA LYS A 127 -8.36 15.86 10.21
C LYS A 127 -9.32 17.05 10.27
N PRO A 128 -8.88 18.27 10.64
CA PRO A 128 -9.75 19.44 10.60
C PRO A 128 -10.34 19.72 9.23
N TYR A 129 -9.54 19.59 8.18
CA TYR A 129 -10.00 19.79 6.81
C TYR A 129 -11.03 18.73 6.38
N ILE A 130 -10.80 17.46 6.72
CA ILE A 130 -11.75 16.37 6.46
C ILE A 130 -13.08 16.62 7.16
N ASP A 131 -13.04 17.03 8.44
CA ASP A 131 -14.23 17.26 9.24
C ASP A 131 -15.03 18.48 8.75
N GLU A 132 -14.37 19.59 8.46
CA GLU A 132 -14.99 20.82 7.98
C GLU A 132 -15.64 20.68 6.60
N ASN A 133 -15.07 19.82 5.74
CA ASN A 133 -15.58 19.57 4.40
C ASN A 133 -16.49 18.32 4.29
N ASN A 134 -16.77 17.61 5.40
CA ASN A 134 -17.59 16.39 5.47
C ASN A 134 -17.06 15.30 4.52
N LEU A 135 -15.74 15.04 4.53
CA LEU A 135 -15.08 14.10 3.65
C LEU A 135 -14.91 12.70 4.27
N GLN A 136 -15.54 12.40 5.42
CA GLN A 136 -15.35 11.10 6.12
C GLN A 136 -15.65 9.90 5.21
N ASP A 137 -16.75 9.95 4.45
CA ASP A 137 -17.11 8.89 3.50
C ASP A 137 -16.18 8.86 2.29
N ALA A 138 -15.64 10.02 1.88
CA ALA A 138 -14.72 10.12 0.77
C ALA A 138 -13.33 9.52 1.09
N VAL A 139 -12.87 9.68 2.32
CA VAL A 139 -11.61 9.09 2.79
C VAL A 139 -11.77 7.68 3.37
N GLY A 140 -12.99 7.25 3.68
CA GLY A 140 -13.35 5.91 4.13
C GLY A 140 -12.53 5.42 5.34
N LEU A 141 -11.89 4.25 5.22
CA LEU A 141 -11.10 3.67 6.31
C LEU A 141 -9.95 4.55 6.81
N ASN A 142 -9.44 5.47 5.98
CA ASN A 142 -8.40 6.41 6.42
C ASN A 142 -8.83 7.21 7.66
N TYR A 143 -10.13 7.56 7.74
CA TYR A 143 -10.64 8.37 8.84
C TYR A 143 -10.46 7.71 10.22
N THR A 144 -10.48 6.38 10.25
CA THR A 144 -10.37 5.62 11.50
C THR A 144 -9.01 4.95 11.68
N GLN A 145 -8.39 4.48 10.60
CA GLN A 145 -7.12 3.77 10.68
C GLN A 145 -5.92 4.73 10.80
N HIS A 146 -6.01 5.92 10.20
CA HIS A 146 -4.95 6.95 10.31
C HIS A 146 -5.18 7.92 11.46
N ASP A 147 -6.23 7.75 12.26
CA ASP A 147 -6.45 8.59 13.46
C ASP A 147 -5.39 8.27 14.52
N GLN A 148 -4.50 9.23 14.76
CA GLN A 148 -3.46 9.18 15.78
C GLN A 148 -3.80 10.23 16.85
N ASP A 149 -4.45 9.82 17.94
CA ASP A 149 -4.85 10.69 19.03
C ASP A 149 -5.69 11.92 18.61
N GLY A 150 -6.52 11.76 17.59
CA GLY A 150 -7.38 12.82 17.05
C GLY A 150 -6.76 13.60 15.89
N HIS A 151 -5.68 13.12 15.29
CA HIS A 151 -4.98 13.71 14.15
C HIS A 151 -4.87 12.71 12.98
N ILE A 152 -4.93 13.20 11.74
CA ILE A 152 -4.72 12.40 10.52
C ILE A 152 -3.63 13.07 9.70
N TYR A 153 -2.52 12.37 9.46
CA TYR A 153 -1.35 12.93 8.78
C TYR A 153 -1.17 12.43 7.34
N ALA A 154 -1.95 11.45 6.92
CA ALA A 154 -1.98 10.98 5.53
C ALA A 154 -3.36 10.45 5.16
N VAL A 155 -3.69 10.48 3.87
CA VAL A 155 -4.90 9.87 3.29
C VAL A 155 -4.49 9.08 2.06
N HIS A 156 -4.67 7.76 2.10
CA HIS A 156 -4.42 6.90 0.94
C HIS A 156 -5.64 6.94 -0.01
N ASP A 157 -5.36 6.99 -1.29
CA ASP A 157 -6.38 7.03 -2.34
C ASP A 157 -6.96 5.66 -2.69
N GLN A 158 -6.46 4.59 -2.06
CA GLN A 158 -6.90 3.21 -2.23
C GLN A 158 -6.94 2.52 -0.88
N ILE A 159 -7.67 1.40 -0.78
CA ILE A 159 -7.61 0.51 0.37
C ILE A 159 -6.94 -0.79 -0.05
N GLU A 160 -5.78 -1.05 0.52
CA GLU A 160 -5.12 -2.33 0.35
C GLU A 160 -5.96 -3.44 0.97
N SER A 161 -6.56 -4.24 0.12
CA SER A 161 -7.52 -5.27 0.52
C SER A 161 -7.02 -6.65 0.12
N ARG A 162 -6.95 -7.57 1.07
CA ARG A 162 -6.43 -8.93 0.88
C ARG A 162 -7.39 -9.98 1.43
N GLY A 163 -7.47 -11.06 0.69
CA GLY A 163 -8.19 -12.28 1.01
C GLY A 163 -7.53 -13.47 0.31
N LEU A 164 -8.34 -14.32 -0.26
CA LEU A 164 -7.92 -15.48 -1.05
C LEU A 164 -8.53 -15.43 -2.43
N TRP A 165 -7.87 -16.11 -3.36
CA TRP A 165 -8.44 -16.53 -4.63
C TRP A 165 -8.36 -18.05 -4.71
N TYR A 166 -9.43 -18.71 -5.15
CA TYR A 166 -9.42 -20.16 -5.28
C TYR A 166 -9.90 -20.63 -6.66
N ASN A 167 -9.36 -21.75 -7.12
CA ASN A 167 -9.75 -22.38 -8.37
C ASN A 167 -10.85 -23.40 -8.11
N SER A 168 -12.10 -23.03 -8.43
CA SER A 168 -13.28 -23.87 -8.23
C SER A 168 -13.24 -25.20 -9.00
N SER A 169 -12.59 -25.23 -10.18
CA SER A 169 -12.40 -26.45 -10.95
C SER A 169 -11.46 -27.46 -10.25
N ILE A 170 -10.43 -26.98 -9.55
CA ILE A 170 -9.55 -27.84 -8.74
C ILE A 170 -10.29 -28.32 -7.51
N PHE A 171 -11.07 -27.47 -6.85
CA PHE A 171 -11.89 -27.82 -5.70
C PHE A 171 -12.89 -28.94 -6.07
N GLU A 172 -13.55 -28.83 -7.22
CA GLU A 172 -14.46 -29.86 -7.73
C GLU A 172 -13.72 -31.19 -7.96
N LYS A 173 -12.53 -31.16 -8.61
CA LYS A 173 -11.73 -32.38 -8.84
C LYS A 173 -11.31 -33.05 -7.52
N ALA A 174 -11.00 -32.28 -6.48
CA ALA A 174 -10.60 -32.77 -5.17
C ALA A 174 -11.81 -33.17 -4.29
N GLY A 175 -13.05 -32.90 -4.74
CA GLY A 175 -14.26 -33.11 -3.96
C GLY A 175 -14.33 -32.25 -2.71
N ILE A 176 -13.91 -30.97 -2.83
CA ILE A 176 -13.85 -29.98 -1.76
C ILE A 176 -14.91 -28.90 -2.02
N SER A 177 -15.60 -28.48 -0.97
CA SER A 177 -16.49 -27.31 -0.99
C SER A 177 -15.83 -26.10 -0.34
N THR A 178 -16.50 -24.95 -0.42
CA THR A 178 -16.08 -23.70 0.28
C THR A 178 -16.10 -23.83 1.80
N ASP A 179 -16.64 -24.91 2.38
CA ASP A 179 -16.51 -25.23 3.81
C ASP A 179 -15.01 -25.33 4.23
N ALA A 180 -14.12 -25.54 3.25
CA ALA A 180 -12.67 -25.47 3.46
C ALA A 180 -12.19 -24.16 4.10
N PHE A 181 -12.92 -23.07 3.92
CA PHE A 181 -12.57 -21.75 4.48
C PHE A 181 -13.18 -21.49 5.87
N THR A 182 -13.81 -22.47 6.50
CA THR A 182 -14.42 -22.32 7.83
C THR A 182 -13.37 -22.04 8.91
N ASP A 183 -12.28 -22.78 8.89
CA ASP A 183 -11.16 -22.63 9.83
C ASP A 183 -9.84 -23.13 9.21
N TRP A 184 -8.72 -22.80 9.86
CA TRP A 184 -7.39 -23.12 9.35
C TRP A 184 -7.04 -24.63 9.36
N ASN A 185 -7.69 -25.45 10.19
CA ASN A 185 -7.48 -26.90 10.17
C ASN A 185 -8.18 -27.52 8.97
N THR A 186 -9.46 -27.15 8.77
CA THR A 186 -10.26 -27.59 7.61
C THR A 186 -9.61 -27.14 6.31
N PHE A 187 -9.06 -25.92 6.29
CA PHE A 187 -8.30 -25.39 5.17
C PHE A 187 -7.04 -26.23 4.88
N GLY A 188 -6.24 -26.53 5.91
CA GLY A 188 -5.02 -27.33 5.74
C GLY A 188 -5.30 -28.74 5.22
N ASP A 189 -6.38 -29.39 5.70
CA ASP A 189 -6.81 -30.68 5.21
C ASP A 189 -7.26 -30.64 3.74
N ALA A 190 -7.92 -29.55 3.34
CA ALA A 190 -8.33 -29.30 1.96
C ALA A 190 -7.12 -29.09 1.05
N MET A 191 -6.14 -28.29 1.46
CA MET A 191 -4.91 -28.04 0.68
C MET A 191 -4.12 -29.34 0.47
N THR A 192 -4.05 -30.19 1.49
CA THR A 192 -3.42 -31.51 1.37
C THR A 192 -4.13 -32.39 0.35
N LYS A 193 -5.47 -32.42 0.33
CA LYS A 193 -6.22 -33.17 -0.68
C LYS A 193 -5.99 -32.67 -2.09
N ILE A 194 -5.82 -31.36 -2.27
CA ILE A 194 -5.51 -30.79 -3.59
C ILE A 194 -4.11 -31.23 -4.02
N ALA A 195 -3.11 -31.12 -3.14
CA ALA A 195 -1.75 -31.56 -3.44
C ALA A 195 -1.67 -33.06 -3.77
N ASP A 196 -2.51 -33.89 -3.13
CA ASP A 196 -2.61 -35.33 -3.40
C ASP A 196 -3.23 -35.68 -4.78
N LEU A 197 -3.79 -34.72 -5.50
CA LEU A 197 -4.23 -34.93 -6.90
C LEU A 197 -3.05 -35.25 -7.82
N GLY A 198 -1.83 -34.85 -7.43
CA GLY A 198 -0.61 -35.05 -8.23
C GLY A 198 -0.55 -34.15 -9.46
N ASP A 199 0.25 -34.55 -10.46
CA ASP A 199 0.35 -33.87 -11.76
C ASP A 199 0.73 -32.37 -11.63
N ASP A 200 1.69 -32.05 -10.79
CA ASP A 200 2.15 -30.67 -10.51
C ASP A 200 1.04 -29.76 -9.98
N THR A 201 0.06 -30.32 -9.26
CA THR A 201 -1.04 -29.57 -8.63
C THR A 201 -0.64 -29.18 -7.21
N TYR A 202 -0.78 -27.88 -6.86
CA TYR A 202 -0.41 -27.32 -5.57
C TYR A 202 -1.67 -26.94 -4.79
N GLY A 203 -1.67 -27.19 -3.48
CA GLY A 203 -2.77 -26.82 -2.60
C GLY A 203 -2.95 -25.32 -2.55
N TYR A 204 -1.90 -24.60 -2.19
CA TYR A 204 -1.91 -23.14 -2.16
C TYR A 204 -0.56 -22.53 -2.51
N ILE A 205 -0.57 -21.25 -2.87
CA ILE A 205 0.62 -20.41 -3.03
C ILE A 205 0.39 -19.08 -2.30
N ALA A 206 1.41 -18.61 -1.60
CA ALA A 206 1.43 -17.29 -0.97
C ALA A 206 2.04 -16.27 -1.95
N GLY A 207 1.20 -15.45 -2.57
CA GLY A 207 1.61 -14.52 -3.62
C GLY A 207 2.53 -13.39 -3.18
N GLN A 208 2.33 -12.82 -1.98
CA GLN A 208 3.09 -11.64 -1.49
C GLN A 208 3.52 -11.75 -0.02
N GLY A 209 4.04 -12.89 0.34
CA GLY A 209 4.70 -13.03 1.61
C GLY A 209 3.91 -13.79 2.67
N SER A 210 4.66 -14.58 3.40
CA SER A 210 4.15 -15.43 4.48
C SER A 210 3.65 -14.64 5.70
N SER A 211 4.01 -13.36 5.83
CA SER A 211 3.57 -12.50 6.94
C SER A 211 2.04 -12.37 6.99
N TYR A 212 1.40 -12.14 5.86
CA TYR A 212 -0.07 -12.02 5.78
C TYR A 212 -0.79 -13.30 6.22
N ILE A 213 -0.22 -14.47 5.97
CA ILE A 213 -0.78 -15.74 6.43
C ILE A 213 -0.76 -15.81 7.96
N VAL A 214 0.35 -15.43 8.58
CA VAL A 214 0.49 -15.42 10.05
C VAL A 214 -0.52 -14.44 10.66
N ASN A 215 -0.62 -13.23 10.12
CA ASN A 215 -1.57 -12.21 10.57
C ASN A 215 -3.02 -12.69 10.42
N ALA A 216 -3.38 -13.30 9.28
CA ALA A 216 -4.71 -13.84 9.06
C ALA A 216 -5.03 -15.01 10.00
N ILE A 217 -4.06 -15.90 10.30
CA ILE A 217 -4.23 -16.98 11.26
C ILE A 217 -4.47 -16.42 12.67
N MET A 218 -3.66 -15.46 13.11
CA MET A 218 -3.84 -14.80 14.41
C MET A 218 -5.22 -14.15 14.49
N ALA A 219 -5.59 -13.38 13.49
CA ALA A 219 -6.84 -12.62 13.43
C ALA A 219 -8.09 -13.51 13.38
N SER A 220 -7.96 -14.82 13.12
CA SER A 220 -9.10 -15.75 13.20
C SER A 220 -9.70 -15.87 14.61
N THR A 221 -8.96 -15.43 15.64
CA THR A 221 -9.45 -15.28 17.02
C THR A 221 -9.54 -13.81 17.41
N ASP A 222 -10.45 -13.46 18.33
CA ASP A 222 -10.59 -12.07 18.80
C ASP A 222 -9.35 -11.58 19.57
N ALA A 223 -8.67 -12.48 20.29
CA ALA A 223 -7.44 -12.16 21.00
C ALA A 223 -6.29 -11.89 20.01
N GLY A 224 -6.13 -12.76 19.02
CA GLY A 224 -5.10 -12.60 18.00
C GLY A 224 -5.32 -11.40 17.10
N LYS A 225 -6.59 -11.09 16.74
CA LYS A 225 -6.93 -9.86 16.01
C LYS A 225 -6.42 -8.60 16.72
N LYS A 226 -6.71 -8.50 18.03
CA LYS A 226 -6.22 -7.37 18.84
C LYS A 226 -4.69 -7.29 18.90
N MET A 227 -4.00 -8.43 18.84
CA MET A 227 -2.54 -8.47 18.84
C MET A 227 -1.98 -7.97 17.49
N VAL A 228 -2.58 -8.37 16.38
CA VAL A 228 -2.17 -7.92 15.04
C VAL A 228 -2.36 -6.40 14.88
N GLU A 229 -3.45 -5.86 15.41
CA GLU A 229 -3.78 -4.43 15.34
C GLU A 229 -3.06 -3.57 16.41
N SER A 230 -2.18 -4.16 17.19
CA SER A 230 -1.45 -3.48 18.27
C SER A 230 0.04 -3.44 17.95
N GLU A 231 0.76 -2.51 18.58
CA GLU A 231 2.22 -2.52 18.54
C GLU A 231 2.77 -3.86 19.00
N LEU A 232 3.73 -4.41 18.26
CA LEU A 232 4.37 -5.69 18.57
C LEU A 232 5.18 -5.59 19.87
N THR A 233 4.73 -6.27 20.90
CA THR A 233 5.37 -6.29 22.23
C THR A 233 6.03 -7.64 22.53
N GLU A 234 6.88 -7.70 23.56
CA GLU A 234 7.44 -8.95 24.06
C GLU A 234 6.34 -9.93 24.51
N ASP A 235 5.26 -9.43 25.09
CA ASP A 235 4.11 -10.25 25.53
C ASP A 235 3.39 -10.84 24.30
N THR A 236 3.23 -10.09 23.22
CA THR A 236 2.64 -10.57 21.96
C THR A 236 3.48 -11.69 21.36
N VAL A 237 4.79 -11.49 21.25
CA VAL A 237 5.72 -12.48 20.66
C VAL A 237 5.78 -13.77 21.49
N ASN A 238 5.61 -13.68 22.80
CA ASN A 238 5.62 -14.83 23.72
C ASN A 238 4.23 -15.45 23.94
N SER A 239 3.18 -14.94 23.25
CA SER A 239 1.83 -15.47 23.41
C SER A 239 1.63 -16.83 22.71
N ASP A 240 0.66 -17.59 23.19
CA ASP A 240 0.25 -18.86 22.56
C ASP A 240 -0.37 -18.60 21.17
N GLU A 241 -1.07 -17.50 20.98
CA GLU A 241 -1.67 -17.08 19.71
C GLU A 241 -0.58 -16.91 18.64
N PHE A 242 0.48 -16.15 18.95
CA PHE A 242 1.61 -15.93 18.05
C PHE A 242 2.32 -17.25 17.72
N ALA A 243 2.66 -18.03 18.74
CA ALA A 243 3.33 -19.34 18.57
C ALA A 243 2.47 -20.32 17.75
N ASN A 244 1.14 -20.33 17.95
CA ASN A 244 0.23 -21.21 17.23
C ASN A 244 0.04 -20.77 15.78
N ALA A 245 0.04 -19.46 15.49
CA ALA A 245 -0.04 -18.97 14.13
C ALA A 245 1.16 -19.43 13.29
N PHE A 246 2.37 -19.31 13.80
CA PHE A 246 3.57 -19.83 13.12
C PHE A 246 3.57 -21.35 12.95
N LYS A 247 3.12 -22.10 13.97
CA LYS A 247 3.00 -23.57 13.85
C LYS A 247 1.97 -23.96 12.79
N THR A 248 0.85 -23.23 12.71
CA THR A 248 -0.19 -23.47 11.70
C THR A 248 0.33 -23.15 10.30
N ALA A 249 0.98 -22.01 10.11
CA ALA A 249 1.61 -21.64 8.83
C ALA A 249 2.64 -22.67 8.39
N ALA A 250 3.55 -23.07 9.29
CA ALA A 250 4.56 -24.11 8.99
C ALA A 250 3.95 -25.47 8.67
N LYS A 251 2.83 -25.85 9.32
CA LYS A 251 2.11 -27.09 9.02
C LYS A 251 1.44 -27.04 7.64
N LEU A 252 0.87 -25.91 7.27
CA LEU A 252 0.30 -25.69 5.93
C LEU A 252 1.37 -25.84 4.85
N ASP A 253 2.52 -25.21 5.05
CA ASP A 253 3.64 -25.28 4.12
C ASP A 253 4.14 -26.71 3.93
N GLN A 254 4.31 -27.45 5.01
CA GLN A 254 4.71 -28.87 4.98
C GLN A 254 3.67 -29.76 4.27
N ALA A 255 2.38 -29.52 4.52
CA ALA A 255 1.29 -30.31 3.89
C ALA A 255 1.18 -30.07 2.40
N ASN A 256 1.55 -28.87 1.95
CA ASN A 256 1.43 -28.46 0.56
C ASN A 256 2.56 -28.98 -0.34
N GLY A 257 3.67 -29.43 0.23
CA GLY A 257 4.82 -30.01 -0.49
C GLY A 257 5.44 -29.09 -1.54
N SER A 258 5.23 -27.80 -1.42
CA SER A 258 5.59 -26.82 -2.42
C SER A 258 7.08 -26.53 -2.40
N GLU A 259 7.81 -27.01 -3.41
CA GLU A 259 9.18 -26.56 -3.69
C GLU A 259 9.21 -25.11 -4.19
N HIS A 260 8.04 -24.53 -4.51
CA HIS A 260 7.86 -23.23 -5.14
C HIS A 260 7.69 -22.06 -4.16
N THR A 261 7.58 -22.29 -2.86
CA THR A 261 7.44 -21.20 -1.86
C THR A 261 8.61 -20.20 -1.85
N THR A 262 9.74 -20.57 -2.47
CA THR A 262 10.93 -19.72 -2.61
C THR A 262 11.10 -19.10 -4.01
N ASP A 263 10.22 -19.41 -4.94
CA ASP A 263 10.24 -18.82 -6.27
C ASP A 263 9.93 -17.31 -6.22
N ASP A 264 10.32 -16.58 -7.26
CA ASP A 264 9.94 -15.19 -7.35
C ASP A 264 8.41 -15.05 -7.52
N ASN A 265 7.89 -13.90 -7.07
CA ASN A 265 6.46 -13.66 -7.04
C ASN A 265 5.80 -13.75 -8.43
N GLY A 266 6.51 -13.38 -9.50
CA GLY A 266 6.00 -13.46 -10.87
C GLY A 266 5.73 -14.90 -11.30
N ASN A 267 6.64 -15.82 -11.00
CA ASN A 267 6.47 -17.24 -11.27
C ASN A 267 5.31 -17.83 -10.47
N LEU A 268 5.22 -17.52 -9.18
CA LEU A 268 4.12 -17.98 -8.32
C LEU A 268 2.75 -17.49 -8.83
N MET A 269 2.68 -16.23 -9.24
CA MET A 269 1.45 -15.67 -9.81
C MET A 269 1.05 -16.34 -11.12
N ALA A 270 2.01 -16.68 -11.98
CA ALA A 270 1.76 -17.37 -13.25
C ALA A 270 1.20 -18.78 -13.03
N GLU A 271 1.67 -19.53 -12.01
CA GLU A 271 1.14 -20.85 -11.67
C GLU A 271 -0.36 -20.83 -11.36
N PHE A 272 -0.82 -19.81 -10.65
CA PHE A 272 -2.24 -19.64 -10.35
C PHE A 272 -3.03 -19.02 -11.51
N ASN A 273 -2.56 -17.86 -12.00
CA ASN A 273 -3.33 -17.02 -12.91
C ASN A 273 -3.31 -17.49 -14.37
N THR A 274 -2.27 -18.25 -14.78
CA THR A 274 -2.06 -18.67 -16.18
C THR A 274 -2.09 -20.18 -16.35
N ASN A 275 -1.36 -20.93 -15.50
CA ASN A 275 -1.28 -22.38 -15.61
C ASN A 275 -2.51 -23.07 -14.97
N GLY A 276 -3.15 -22.44 -13.97
CA GLY A 276 -4.36 -22.93 -13.32
C GLY A 276 -4.17 -24.24 -12.55
N ASN A 277 -2.94 -24.50 -12.07
CA ASN A 277 -2.57 -25.73 -11.36
C ASN A 277 -2.48 -25.56 -9.84
N VAL A 278 -2.92 -24.43 -9.31
CA VAL A 278 -2.93 -24.11 -7.87
C VAL A 278 -4.36 -24.00 -7.36
N GLY A 279 -4.65 -24.60 -6.21
CA GLY A 279 -5.96 -24.56 -5.58
C GLY A 279 -6.32 -23.20 -5.01
N VAL A 280 -5.40 -22.57 -4.28
CA VAL A 280 -5.62 -21.30 -3.60
C VAL A 280 -4.40 -20.38 -3.72
N LEU A 281 -4.66 -19.10 -3.99
CA LEU A 281 -3.68 -18.03 -3.97
C LEU A 281 -4.00 -17.05 -2.83
N PHE A 282 -3.01 -16.76 -1.99
CA PHE A 282 -3.08 -15.66 -1.02
C PHE A 282 -2.65 -14.37 -1.70
N ASN A 283 -3.61 -13.49 -2.01
CA ASN A 283 -3.31 -12.23 -2.68
C ASN A 283 -4.38 -11.17 -2.41
N GLY A 284 -4.10 -9.95 -2.83
CA GLY A 284 -5.05 -8.84 -2.77
C GLY A 284 -6.11 -8.91 -3.87
N VAL A 285 -7.09 -8.02 -3.75
CA VAL A 285 -8.21 -7.90 -4.71
C VAL A 285 -7.72 -7.56 -6.12
N TRP A 286 -6.58 -6.87 -6.25
CA TRP A 286 -5.94 -6.53 -7.53
C TRP A 286 -5.52 -7.75 -8.38
N ASN A 287 -5.53 -8.95 -7.81
CA ASN A 287 -5.27 -10.17 -8.59
C ASN A 287 -6.27 -10.38 -9.72
N ALA A 288 -7.46 -9.79 -9.63
CA ALA A 288 -8.51 -9.90 -10.64
C ALA A 288 -8.00 -9.59 -12.06
N SER A 289 -7.16 -8.55 -12.21
CA SER A 289 -6.60 -8.13 -13.49
C SER A 289 -5.52 -9.06 -14.05
N GLY A 290 -4.94 -9.93 -13.21
CA GLY A 290 -3.89 -10.88 -13.60
C GLY A 290 -4.40 -12.23 -14.06
N ILE A 291 -5.70 -12.53 -13.91
CA ILE A 291 -6.29 -13.84 -14.23
C ILE A 291 -6.42 -13.99 -15.75
N ASP A 292 -5.88 -15.09 -16.30
CA ASP A 292 -6.03 -15.40 -17.72
C ASP A 292 -7.51 -15.61 -18.08
N ALA A 293 -7.90 -15.10 -19.25
CA ALA A 293 -9.28 -15.16 -19.72
C ALA A 293 -9.85 -16.61 -19.81
N SER A 294 -8.99 -17.61 -19.97
CA SER A 294 -9.41 -19.03 -19.99
C SER A 294 -9.72 -19.60 -18.61
N LEU A 295 -9.28 -18.95 -17.54
CA LEU A 295 -9.43 -19.39 -16.15
C LEU A 295 -10.44 -18.54 -15.36
N VAL A 296 -10.80 -17.36 -15.85
CA VAL A 296 -11.59 -16.37 -15.09
C VAL A 296 -12.92 -16.92 -14.57
N ASP A 297 -13.57 -17.80 -15.32
CA ASP A 297 -14.85 -18.44 -14.92
C ASP A 297 -14.69 -19.47 -13.78
N SER A 298 -13.45 -19.93 -13.53
CA SER A 298 -13.16 -20.91 -12.48
C SER A 298 -12.41 -20.31 -11.28
N ILE A 299 -11.97 -19.06 -11.37
CA ILE A 299 -11.30 -18.38 -10.27
C ILE A 299 -12.31 -17.51 -9.52
N GLU A 300 -12.38 -17.71 -8.22
CA GLU A 300 -13.31 -17.02 -7.33
C GLU A 300 -12.60 -16.41 -6.13
N PRO A 301 -13.01 -15.22 -5.66
CA PRO A 301 -12.49 -14.64 -4.42
C PRO A 301 -13.07 -15.36 -3.20
N ALA A 302 -12.32 -15.36 -2.09
CA ALA A 302 -12.77 -15.84 -0.80
C ALA A 302 -12.09 -15.07 0.34
N LEU A 303 -12.65 -15.14 1.55
CA LEU A 303 -12.02 -14.64 2.75
C LEU A 303 -11.01 -15.64 3.31
N PHE A 304 -10.07 -15.17 4.11
CA PHE A 304 -9.22 -16.06 4.90
C PHE A 304 -10.07 -16.92 5.84
N PRO A 305 -9.62 -18.15 6.16
CA PRO A 305 -10.32 -19.03 7.09
C PRO A 305 -10.69 -18.33 8.40
N GLY A 306 -11.94 -18.55 8.84
CA GLY A 306 -12.49 -17.87 10.01
C GLY A 306 -13.14 -16.50 9.71
N ASN A 307 -13.46 -16.25 8.45
CA ASN A 307 -14.16 -15.05 7.96
C ASN A 307 -13.35 -13.77 8.23
N VAL A 308 -12.03 -13.84 7.91
CA VAL A 308 -11.05 -12.77 8.11
C VAL A 308 -10.69 -12.15 6.76
N ALA A 309 -10.56 -10.83 6.72
CA ALA A 309 -9.93 -10.07 5.64
C ALA A 309 -8.88 -9.12 6.22
N ILE A 310 -7.91 -8.74 5.41
CA ILE A 310 -6.98 -7.65 5.72
C ILE A 310 -7.38 -6.46 4.86
N ALA A 311 -7.67 -5.33 5.48
CA ALA A 311 -7.95 -4.08 4.79
C ALA A 311 -7.23 -2.93 5.48
N SER A 312 -6.27 -2.35 4.80
CA SER A 312 -5.41 -1.29 5.32
C SER A 312 -5.49 -0.04 4.47
N ALA A 313 -5.58 1.11 5.13
CA ALA A 313 -5.40 2.40 4.47
C ALA A 313 -3.94 2.61 4.02
N GLY A 314 -2.97 1.79 4.49
CA GLY A 314 -1.57 1.86 4.08
C GLY A 314 -0.91 3.19 4.40
N GLY A 315 -0.13 3.72 3.48
CA GLY A 315 0.53 5.03 3.58
C GLY A 315 -0.38 6.19 3.17
N GLY A 316 -0.10 6.81 2.04
CA GLY A 316 -0.97 7.79 1.39
C GLY A 316 -0.39 9.18 1.26
N LEU A 317 -1.23 10.11 0.87
CA LEU A 317 -0.91 11.50 0.57
C LEU A 317 -0.70 12.29 1.88
N ALA A 318 0.53 12.73 2.11
CA ALA A 318 0.92 13.57 3.24
C ALA A 318 1.39 14.95 2.75
N VAL A 319 1.14 15.99 3.53
CA VAL A 319 1.34 17.40 3.19
C VAL A 319 2.27 18.06 4.21
N ALA A 320 3.20 18.90 3.76
CA ALA A 320 4.08 19.65 4.67
C ALA A 320 3.30 20.71 5.45
N ASN A 321 3.67 20.91 6.74
CA ASN A 321 3.01 21.91 7.60
C ASN A 321 3.49 23.34 7.37
N ASN A 322 4.69 23.56 6.77
CA ASN A 322 5.34 24.86 6.69
C ASN A 322 5.30 25.51 5.29
N MET A 323 4.23 25.27 4.53
CA MET A 323 4.02 25.87 3.21
C MET A 323 3.32 27.24 3.30
N SER A 324 3.24 27.96 2.16
CA SER A 324 2.35 29.11 2.07
C SER A 324 0.89 28.65 2.08
N GLU A 325 -0.01 29.58 2.43
CA GLU A 325 -1.46 29.31 2.46
C GLU A 325 -1.94 28.79 1.11
N GLU A 326 -1.53 29.40 0.00
CA GLU A 326 -1.93 29.01 -1.35
C GLU A 326 -1.43 27.61 -1.73
N LYS A 327 -0.21 27.22 -1.34
CA LYS A 327 0.29 25.88 -1.56
C LYS A 327 -0.49 24.84 -0.72
N THR A 328 -0.78 25.18 0.52
CA THR A 328 -1.56 24.32 1.41
C THR A 328 -2.97 24.10 0.87
N GLU A 329 -3.64 25.17 0.43
CA GLU A 329 -4.95 25.09 -0.20
C GLU A 329 -4.95 24.17 -1.43
N LEU A 330 -3.98 24.32 -2.32
CA LEU A 330 -3.84 23.47 -3.52
C LEU A 330 -3.58 21.99 -3.15
N ALA A 331 -2.75 21.72 -2.14
CA ALA A 331 -2.50 20.37 -1.65
C ALA A 331 -3.78 19.71 -1.08
N LEU A 332 -4.56 20.46 -0.32
CA LEU A 332 -5.83 20.00 0.24
C LEU A 332 -6.90 19.79 -0.85
N GLU A 333 -6.91 20.63 -1.87
CA GLU A 333 -7.75 20.45 -3.05
C GLU A 333 -7.37 19.17 -3.82
N PHE A 334 -6.09 18.87 -3.96
CA PHE A 334 -5.62 17.62 -4.56
C PHE A 334 -6.07 16.39 -3.76
N ILE A 335 -5.99 16.40 -2.42
CA ILE A 335 -6.52 15.31 -1.59
C ILE A 335 -8.02 15.12 -1.84
N LYS A 336 -8.79 16.20 -1.88
CA LYS A 336 -10.23 16.16 -2.17
C LYS A 336 -10.51 15.63 -3.58
N TYR A 337 -9.71 16.02 -4.58
CA TYR A 337 -9.78 15.51 -5.95
C TYR A 337 -9.52 13.99 -5.98
N MET A 338 -8.42 13.52 -5.38
CA MET A 338 -8.06 12.11 -5.36
C MET A 338 -9.09 11.23 -4.64
N THR A 339 -9.75 11.75 -3.62
CA THR A 339 -10.82 11.05 -2.88
C THR A 339 -12.22 11.30 -3.42
N SER A 340 -12.35 12.07 -4.51
CA SER A 340 -13.65 12.32 -5.16
C SER A 340 -14.23 11.05 -5.75
N LYS A 341 -15.55 10.97 -5.84
CA LYS A 341 -16.23 9.80 -6.41
C LYS A 341 -15.76 9.51 -7.84
N GLU A 342 -15.59 10.55 -8.65
CA GLU A 342 -15.17 10.44 -10.06
C GLU A 342 -13.77 9.81 -10.21
N VAL A 343 -12.79 10.30 -9.45
CA VAL A 343 -11.43 9.74 -9.48
C VAL A 343 -11.42 8.32 -8.90
N GLN A 344 -12.19 8.07 -7.86
CA GLN A 344 -12.26 6.76 -7.23
C GLN A 344 -12.99 5.71 -8.10
N GLU A 345 -13.91 6.14 -8.97
CA GLU A 345 -14.48 5.30 -10.03
C GLU A 345 -13.43 4.92 -11.09
N LYS A 346 -12.55 5.87 -11.51
CA LYS A 346 -11.40 5.58 -12.38
C LYS A 346 -10.41 4.63 -11.71
N ILE A 347 -10.08 4.84 -10.43
CA ILE A 347 -9.20 3.94 -9.64
C ILE A 347 -9.76 2.51 -9.64
N PHE A 348 -11.04 2.34 -9.42
CA PHE A 348 -11.65 1.02 -9.46
C PHE A 348 -11.59 0.38 -10.85
N THR A 349 -11.99 1.11 -11.90
CA THR A 349 -12.17 0.53 -13.24
C THR A 349 -10.88 0.41 -14.04
N GLU A 350 -9.93 1.33 -13.88
CA GLU A 350 -8.73 1.43 -14.71
C GLU A 350 -7.45 1.02 -13.95
N VAL A 351 -7.33 1.37 -12.65
CA VAL A 351 -6.22 0.92 -11.80
C VAL A 351 -6.46 -0.50 -11.26
N GLN A 352 -7.72 -0.94 -11.20
CA GLN A 352 -8.14 -2.23 -10.65
C GLN A 352 -7.81 -2.36 -9.15
N ALA A 353 -8.06 -1.29 -8.39
CA ALA A 353 -7.83 -1.22 -6.96
C ALA A 353 -9.14 -0.97 -6.17
N ASN A 354 -9.15 -1.32 -4.89
CA ASN A 354 -10.29 -1.02 -4.01
C ASN A 354 -10.28 0.48 -3.65
N PRO A 355 -11.31 1.26 -4.04
CA PRO A 355 -11.34 2.68 -3.75
C PRO A 355 -11.48 2.97 -2.24
N CYS A 356 -10.91 4.09 -1.80
CA CYS A 356 -11.09 4.54 -0.42
C CYS A 356 -12.50 5.15 -0.19
N ASN A 357 -13.11 5.75 -1.20
CA ASN A 357 -14.41 6.42 -1.11
C ASN A 357 -15.56 5.41 -1.03
N THR A 358 -16.21 5.35 0.11
CA THR A 358 -17.30 4.41 0.40
C THR A 358 -18.60 4.69 -0.37
N THR A 359 -18.70 5.84 -1.03
CA THR A 359 -19.89 6.20 -1.84
C THR A 359 -19.83 5.65 -3.29
N VAL A 360 -18.71 5.01 -3.68
CA VAL A 360 -18.56 4.36 -4.98
C VAL A 360 -19.39 3.07 -5.01
N ASP A 361 -20.25 2.94 -6.02
CA ASP A 361 -21.05 1.73 -6.21
C ASP A 361 -20.31 0.74 -7.13
N LEU A 362 -19.50 -0.13 -6.50
CA LEU A 362 -18.66 -1.10 -7.21
C LEU A 362 -19.47 -2.06 -8.08
N ASN A 363 -20.67 -2.46 -7.61
CA ASN A 363 -21.51 -3.38 -8.38
C ASN A 363 -22.06 -2.71 -9.64
N ALA A 364 -22.54 -1.47 -9.55
CA ALA A 364 -23.02 -0.74 -10.71
C ALA A 364 -21.90 -0.50 -11.74
N LEU A 365 -20.66 -0.21 -11.28
CA LEU A 365 -19.51 -0.08 -12.17
C LEU A 365 -19.15 -1.39 -12.85
N ALA A 366 -19.11 -2.50 -12.11
CA ALA A 366 -18.84 -3.81 -12.65
C ALA A 366 -19.87 -4.27 -13.68
N GLU A 367 -21.19 -4.05 -13.42
CA GLU A 367 -22.26 -4.32 -14.38
C GLU A 367 -22.10 -3.48 -15.65
N THR A 368 -21.69 -2.22 -15.52
CA THR A 368 -21.59 -1.28 -16.67
C THR A 368 -20.34 -1.55 -17.51
N SER A 369 -19.23 -1.97 -16.91
CA SER A 369 -17.98 -2.25 -17.62
C SER A 369 -18.11 -3.43 -18.58
N GLY A 370 -18.91 -4.44 -18.22
CA GLY A 370 -19.02 -5.70 -18.96
C GLY A 370 -17.72 -6.53 -18.99
N ASP A 371 -16.69 -6.08 -18.25
CA ASP A 371 -15.42 -6.75 -18.13
C ASP A 371 -15.41 -7.71 -16.94
N THR A 372 -15.03 -8.97 -17.18
CA THR A 372 -15.08 -10.03 -16.17
C THR A 372 -14.08 -9.78 -15.05
N ALA A 373 -12.89 -9.22 -15.33
CA ALA A 373 -11.90 -8.90 -14.30
C ALA A 373 -12.45 -7.84 -13.32
N THR A 374 -13.11 -6.80 -13.85
CA THR A 374 -13.76 -5.77 -13.03
C THR A 374 -14.91 -6.34 -12.19
N GLN A 375 -15.66 -7.33 -12.71
CA GLN A 375 -16.69 -8.03 -11.94
C GLN A 375 -16.09 -8.84 -10.80
N LYS A 376 -15.00 -9.57 -11.06
CA LYS A 376 -14.27 -10.33 -10.03
C LYS A 376 -13.63 -9.42 -8.98
N LEU A 377 -13.14 -8.25 -9.38
CA LEU A 377 -12.66 -7.23 -8.45
C LEU A 377 -13.78 -6.74 -7.52
N ALA A 378 -14.98 -6.44 -8.08
CA ALA A 378 -16.12 -6.00 -7.28
C ALA A 378 -16.54 -7.07 -6.26
N GLU A 379 -16.60 -8.35 -6.70
CA GLU A 379 -16.89 -9.48 -5.81
C GLU A 379 -15.87 -9.61 -4.68
N ALA A 380 -14.58 -9.50 -5.00
CA ALA A 380 -13.49 -9.54 -4.01
C ALA A 380 -13.56 -8.39 -3.01
N CYS A 381 -13.77 -7.16 -3.47
CA CYS A 381 -13.95 -6.00 -2.61
C CYS A 381 -15.18 -6.13 -1.71
N ALA A 382 -16.31 -6.61 -2.26
CA ALA A 382 -17.53 -6.83 -1.49
C ALA A 382 -17.33 -7.88 -0.39
N GLN A 383 -16.59 -8.95 -0.66
CA GLN A 383 -16.26 -9.96 0.34
C GLN A 383 -15.39 -9.37 1.46
N VAL A 384 -14.30 -8.68 1.11
CA VAL A 384 -13.42 -8.03 2.10
C VAL A 384 -14.22 -7.07 2.99
N ASN A 385 -15.08 -6.23 2.38
CA ASN A 385 -15.89 -5.25 3.10
C ASN A 385 -16.96 -5.91 3.99
N SER A 386 -17.35 -7.18 3.72
CA SER A 386 -18.36 -7.94 4.49
C SER A 386 -17.75 -8.88 5.52
N ALA A 387 -16.43 -8.96 5.65
CA ALA A 387 -15.77 -9.85 6.58
C ALA A 387 -16.15 -9.53 8.05
N ASP A 388 -16.37 -10.57 8.87
CA ASP A 388 -16.64 -10.40 10.30
C ASP A 388 -15.46 -9.79 11.04
N LYS A 389 -14.24 -10.08 10.54
CA LYS A 389 -12.99 -9.61 11.11
C LYS A 389 -12.15 -8.95 10.02
N ILE A 390 -12.23 -7.63 9.95
CA ILE A 390 -11.32 -6.83 9.16
C ILE A 390 -10.13 -6.46 10.04
N VAL A 391 -8.94 -6.71 9.54
CA VAL A 391 -7.67 -6.50 10.24
C VAL A 391 -6.87 -5.44 9.52
N VAL A 392 -6.28 -4.54 10.27
CA VAL A 392 -5.25 -3.61 9.78
C VAL A 392 -3.90 -4.32 9.84
N ASP A 393 -3.12 -4.26 8.76
CA ASP A 393 -1.78 -4.86 8.66
C ASP A 393 -0.70 -3.82 8.92
#